data_a59244e9da10211b222b43adae8473c9
#
_entry.id   a59244e9da10211b222b43adae8473c9
#
_cell.length_a   1.000
_cell.length_b   1.000
_cell.length_c   1.000
_cell.angle_alpha   90.00
_cell.angle_beta   90.00
_cell.angle_gamma   90.00
#
_symmetry.space_group_name_H-M   'P 1'
#
loop_
_entity.id
_entity.type
_entity.pdbx_description
1 polymer ?
#
loop_
_entity_poly.entity_id
_entity_poly.type
_entity_poly.pdbx_seq_one_letter_code
_entity_poly.pdbx_strand_id
1 'polypeptide(L)'
;MKKFGYDNPHVVPAISKVVINSGFSATSDKNHVAYVNDEITKIAGQRPVITKAKLSISNFKLREGQPIGCKVTLRGRAMYDFLARLIFIALPCIRDFRGVPAKLDGQGNYTLGITDHSIFPEISADGTTATIGMDICINTSASNDEAGRELLRCLGMPFRKSTSEIAAEEAAAESAAEAPEAPAEATEA
;
A
#
# COMPACT_ATOMS: atom_id res chain seq x y z
N MET A 1 1.85 6.06 -21.11
CA MET A 1 2.12 6.69 -22.40
C MET A 1 0.94 7.49 -22.92
N LYS A 2 -0.20 6.90 -23.30
CA LYS A 2 -1.32 7.62 -23.91
C LYS A 2 -1.87 8.80 -23.10
N LYS A 3 -1.93 8.72 -21.76
CA LYS A 3 -2.53 9.75 -20.90
C LYS A 3 -1.64 10.99 -20.70
N PHE A 4 -0.32 10.83 -20.69
CA PHE A 4 0.64 11.92 -20.42
C PHE A 4 1.47 12.30 -21.65
N GLY A 5 1.21 11.73 -22.84
CA GLY A 5 1.92 12.06 -24.08
C GLY A 5 3.42 11.77 -24.05
N TYR A 6 3.86 10.75 -23.29
CA TYR A 6 5.28 10.38 -23.29
C TYR A 6 5.69 9.69 -24.58
N ASP A 7 6.62 10.31 -25.32
CA ASP A 7 7.21 9.75 -26.55
C ASP A 7 8.30 8.72 -26.20
N ASN A 8 9.05 8.96 -25.13
CA ASN A 8 10.16 8.10 -24.72
C ASN A 8 9.71 7.10 -23.62
N PRO A 9 9.85 5.78 -23.85
CA PRO A 9 9.49 4.76 -22.84
C PRO A 9 10.30 4.86 -21.54
N HIS A 10 11.51 5.41 -21.57
CA HIS A 10 12.33 5.57 -20.36
C HIS A 10 11.86 6.69 -19.42
N VAL A 11 11.01 7.60 -19.90
CA VAL A 11 10.39 8.66 -19.07
C VAL A 11 9.18 8.14 -18.30
N VAL A 12 8.64 6.98 -18.71
CA VAL A 12 7.48 6.37 -18.03
C VAL A 12 7.84 6.04 -16.58
N PRO A 13 7.02 6.48 -15.59
CA PRO A 13 7.25 6.18 -14.20
C PRO A 13 7.32 4.67 -13.92
N ALA A 14 8.24 4.27 -13.07
CA ALA A 14 8.39 2.89 -12.61
C ALA A 14 8.53 2.87 -11.08
N ILE A 15 8.27 1.72 -10.45
CA ILE A 15 8.53 1.55 -9.03
C ILE A 15 10.03 1.30 -8.83
N SER A 16 10.64 2.08 -7.96
CA SER A 16 12.06 2.03 -7.64
C SER A 16 12.37 1.05 -6.50
N LYS A 17 11.60 1.15 -5.43
CA LYS A 17 11.73 0.31 -4.22
C LYS A 17 10.45 0.37 -3.40
N VAL A 18 10.25 -0.65 -2.56
CA VAL A 18 9.27 -0.64 -1.48
C VAL A 18 10.00 -0.78 -0.16
N VAL A 19 9.68 0.08 0.79
CA VAL A 19 10.26 0.04 2.14
C VAL A 19 9.15 -0.29 3.12
N ILE A 20 9.33 -1.36 3.87
CA ILE A 20 8.46 -1.76 4.96
C ILE A 20 9.15 -1.35 6.25
N ASN A 21 8.47 -0.62 7.10
CA ASN A 21 8.96 -0.21 8.40
C ASN A 21 7.95 -0.60 9.49
N SER A 22 8.43 -1.09 10.61
CA SER A 22 7.62 -1.32 11.79
C SER A 22 8.35 -0.78 13.00
N GLY A 23 7.67 0.08 13.77
CA GLY A 23 8.15 0.63 15.01
C GLY A 23 7.58 -0.12 16.21
N PHE A 24 8.40 -0.29 17.24
CA PHE A 24 7.94 -0.83 18.51
C PHE A 24 8.43 0.02 19.67
N SER A 25 7.78 -0.12 20.83
CA SER A 25 8.10 0.67 22.01
C SER A 25 9.51 0.40 22.51
N ALA A 26 10.17 1.43 23.02
CA ALA A 26 11.47 1.31 23.70
C ALA A 26 11.47 0.37 24.90
N THR A 27 10.30 0.12 25.49
CA THR A 27 10.10 -0.76 26.63
C THR A 27 9.85 -2.22 26.22
N SER A 28 9.85 -2.52 24.92
CA SER A 28 9.59 -3.87 24.42
C SER A 28 10.69 -4.85 24.81
N ASP A 29 10.27 -6.05 25.20
CA ASP A 29 11.17 -7.13 25.54
C ASP A 29 11.97 -7.63 24.32
N LYS A 30 13.12 -8.24 24.56
CA LYS A 30 13.94 -8.85 23.50
C LYS A 30 13.17 -9.90 22.70
N ASN A 31 12.26 -10.63 23.36
CA ASN A 31 11.42 -11.63 22.71
C ASN A 31 10.43 -10.98 21.73
N HIS A 32 9.88 -9.80 22.06
CA HIS A 32 9.00 -9.05 21.16
C HIS A 32 9.76 -8.55 19.94
N VAL A 33 10.99 -8.06 20.12
CA VAL A 33 11.84 -7.63 18.98
C VAL A 33 12.15 -8.79 18.05
N ALA A 34 12.46 -9.98 18.59
CA ALA A 34 12.69 -11.18 17.80
C ALA A 34 11.42 -11.61 17.06
N TYR A 35 10.28 -11.61 17.73
CA TYR A 35 8.98 -11.92 17.16
C TYR A 35 8.64 -11.01 15.96
N VAL A 36 8.73 -9.69 16.14
CA VAL A 36 8.47 -8.71 15.05
C VAL A 36 9.41 -8.94 13.87
N ASN A 37 10.69 -9.22 14.15
CA ASN A 37 11.67 -9.48 13.10
C ASN A 37 11.34 -10.75 12.30
N ASP A 38 10.88 -11.80 12.95
CA ASP A 38 10.51 -13.06 12.31
C ASP A 38 9.22 -12.92 11.48
N GLU A 39 8.20 -12.22 12.01
CA GLU A 39 6.96 -11.96 11.29
C GLU A 39 7.19 -11.12 10.03
N ILE A 40 7.98 -10.04 10.13
CA ILE A 40 8.32 -9.23 8.95
C ILE A 40 9.18 -10.02 7.95
N THR A 41 10.02 -10.94 8.43
CA THR A 41 10.77 -11.82 7.53
C THR A 41 9.85 -12.72 6.72
N LYS A 42 8.79 -13.26 7.32
CA LYS A 42 7.78 -14.07 6.62
C LYS A 42 7.06 -13.25 5.55
N ILE A 43 6.59 -12.05 5.90
CA ILE A 43 5.87 -11.15 4.99
C ILE A 43 6.75 -10.68 3.82
N ALA A 44 7.95 -10.22 4.14
CA ALA A 44 8.86 -9.61 3.15
C ALA A 44 9.65 -10.64 2.32
N GLY A 45 9.79 -11.88 2.84
CA GLY A 45 10.69 -12.88 2.27
C GLY A 45 12.18 -12.51 2.40
N GLN A 46 12.49 -11.46 3.14
CA GLN A 46 13.85 -10.95 3.36
C GLN A 46 14.01 -10.52 4.82
N ARG A 47 15.17 -10.84 5.42
CA ARG A 47 15.46 -10.46 6.80
C ARG A 47 15.53 -8.95 6.99
N PRO A 48 14.75 -8.37 7.93
CA PRO A 48 14.78 -6.96 8.22
C PRO A 48 16.05 -6.53 8.96
N VAL A 49 16.35 -5.24 8.85
CA VAL A 49 17.41 -4.57 9.58
C VAL A 49 16.81 -3.91 10.81
N ILE A 50 17.29 -4.26 11.99
CA ILE A 50 16.88 -3.64 13.25
C ILE A 50 17.40 -2.21 13.31
N THR A 51 16.50 -1.26 13.52
CA THR A 51 16.84 0.17 13.69
C THR A 51 17.06 0.47 15.17
N LYS A 52 18.18 1.14 15.47
CA LYS A 52 18.57 1.50 16.82
C LYS A 52 18.40 3.00 17.06
N ALA A 53 18.12 3.38 18.30
CA ALA A 53 18.05 4.77 18.73
C ALA A 53 19.40 5.48 18.55
N LYS A 54 19.38 6.69 18.03
CA LYS A 54 20.56 7.53 17.85
C LYS A 54 20.87 8.39 19.07
N LEU A 55 19.83 8.77 19.82
CA LEU A 55 19.92 9.66 21.00
C LEU A 55 19.15 9.08 22.16
N SER A 56 19.59 9.38 23.38
CA SER A 56 18.88 9.02 24.62
C SER A 56 17.85 10.10 24.94
N ILE A 57 16.57 9.72 25.08
CA ILE A 57 15.47 10.63 25.42
C ILE A 57 14.75 10.07 26.65
N SER A 58 14.83 10.80 27.77
CA SER A 58 14.27 10.36 29.07
C SER A 58 12.74 10.25 29.05
N ASN A 59 12.04 11.16 28.37
CA ASN A 59 10.59 11.17 28.28
C ASN A 59 10.03 9.87 27.65
N PHE A 60 10.75 9.29 26.69
CA PHE A 60 10.37 8.03 26.05
C PHE A 60 11.05 6.81 26.66
N LYS A 61 11.77 6.97 27.78
CA LYS A 61 12.55 5.89 28.44
C LYS A 61 13.54 5.22 27.46
N LEU A 62 14.08 6.00 26.51
CA LEU A 62 14.90 5.53 25.41
C LEU A 62 16.38 5.78 25.72
N ARG A 63 17.22 4.77 25.49
CA ARG A 63 18.68 4.87 25.55
C ARG A 63 19.28 4.72 24.16
N GLU A 64 20.41 5.38 23.94
CA GLU A 64 21.19 5.21 22.72
C GLU A 64 21.57 3.74 22.49
N GLY A 65 21.48 3.29 21.22
CA GLY A 65 21.76 1.90 20.85
C GLY A 65 20.62 0.90 21.09
N GLN A 66 19.53 1.32 21.71
CA GLN A 66 18.36 0.46 21.98
C GLN A 66 17.58 0.19 20.68
N PRO A 67 17.11 -1.05 20.44
CA PRO A 67 16.27 -1.34 19.28
C PRO A 67 14.91 -0.68 19.41
N ILE A 68 14.46 0.03 18.38
CA ILE A 68 13.18 0.77 18.36
C ILE A 68 12.30 0.44 17.14
N GLY A 69 12.79 -0.35 16.22
CA GLY A 69 12.05 -0.74 15.03
C GLY A 69 12.84 -1.66 14.12
N CYS A 70 12.21 -2.05 13.04
CA CYS A 70 12.87 -2.79 11.98
C CYS A 70 12.39 -2.28 10.62
N LYS A 71 13.26 -2.39 9.62
CA LYS A 71 12.95 -1.99 8.25
C LYS A 71 13.47 -3.00 7.23
N VAL A 72 12.72 -3.15 6.15
CA VAL A 72 13.10 -3.93 4.98
C VAL A 72 13.00 -3.05 3.74
N THR A 73 13.93 -3.19 2.82
CA THR A 73 13.87 -2.54 1.51
C THR A 73 13.82 -3.62 0.43
N LEU A 74 12.70 -3.67 -0.26
CA LEU A 74 12.47 -4.61 -1.37
C LEU A 74 12.73 -3.93 -2.71
N ARG A 75 13.35 -4.67 -3.63
CA ARG A 75 13.65 -4.23 -5.00
C ARG A 75 13.46 -5.38 -5.99
N GLY A 76 13.34 -5.05 -7.28
CA GLY A 76 13.24 -6.01 -8.35
C GLY A 76 12.04 -6.96 -8.19
N ARG A 77 12.25 -8.26 -8.41
CA ARG A 77 11.18 -9.27 -8.38
C ARG A 77 10.47 -9.34 -7.02
N ALA A 78 11.20 -9.42 -5.92
CA ALA A 78 10.63 -9.51 -4.57
C ALA A 78 9.72 -8.31 -4.25
N MET A 79 10.01 -7.13 -4.78
CA MET A 79 9.19 -5.94 -4.65
C MET A 79 7.82 -6.12 -5.35
N TYR A 80 7.81 -6.61 -6.58
CA TYR A 80 6.57 -6.83 -7.33
C TYR A 80 5.74 -7.97 -6.74
N ASP A 81 6.39 -9.05 -6.31
CA ASP A 81 5.73 -10.17 -5.64
C ASP A 81 5.05 -9.71 -4.33
N PHE A 82 5.72 -8.86 -3.55
CA PHE A 82 5.14 -8.25 -2.35
C PHE A 82 3.97 -7.32 -2.69
N LEU A 83 4.10 -6.46 -3.70
CA LEU A 83 3.02 -5.56 -4.12
C LEU A 83 1.79 -6.32 -4.62
N ALA A 84 1.98 -7.39 -5.37
CA ALA A 84 0.87 -8.23 -5.82
C ALA A 84 0.11 -8.82 -4.62
N ARG A 85 0.81 -9.38 -3.63
CA ARG A 85 0.18 -9.90 -2.40
C ARG A 85 -0.52 -8.80 -1.60
N LEU A 86 0.10 -7.64 -1.47
CA LEU A 86 -0.49 -6.49 -0.80
C LEU A 86 -1.80 -6.05 -1.46
N ILE A 87 -1.79 -5.84 -2.78
CA ILE A 87 -2.92 -5.26 -3.52
C ILE A 87 -4.08 -6.27 -3.66
N PHE A 88 -3.78 -7.51 -4.03
CA PHE A 88 -4.82 -8.48 -4.39
C PHE A 88 -5.29 -9.34 -3.21
N ILE A 89 -4.49 -9.51 -2.17
CA ILE A 89 -4.81 -10.39 -1.05
C ILE A 89 -4.97 -9.59 0.25
N ALA A 90 -3.94 -8.85 0.68
CA ALA A 90 -3.92 -8.24 1.99
C ALA A 90 -4.92 -7.07 2.13
N LEU A 91 -4.97 -6.14 1.18
CA LEU A 91 -5.88 -4.99 1.25
C LEU A 91 -7.36 -5.39 1.29
N PRO A 92 -7.84 -6.33 0.45
CA PRO A 92 -9.24 -6.77 0.54
C PRO A 92 -9.60 -7.49 1.84
N CYS A 93 -8.63 -8.08 2.55
CA CYS A 93 -8.86 -8.74 3.85
C CYS A 93 -9.04 -7.77 5.02
N ILE A 94 -8.79 -6.47 4.84
CA ILE A 94 -9.02 -5.47 5.86
C ILE A 94 -10.53 -5.34 6.12
N ARG A 95 -10.93 -5.36 7.40
CA ARG A 95 -12.33 -5.13 7.78
C ARG A 95 -12.78 -3.73 7.36
N ASP A 96 -13.99 -3.61 6.84
CA ASP A 96 -14.59 -2.34 6.39
C ASP A 96 -13.70 -1.56 5.41
N PHE A 97 -12.99 -2.28 4.53
CA PHE A 97 -12.11 -1.65 3.55
C PHE A 97 -12.90 -0.79 2.56
N ARG A 98 -12.62 0.50 2.54
CA ARG A 98 -13.24 1.50 1.65
C ARG A 98 -12.27 2.10 0.64
N GLY A 99 -11.16 1.40 0.38
CA GLY A 99 -10.07 1.91 -0.44
C GLY A 99 -9.03 2.71 0.35
N VAL A 100 -7.85 2.82 -0.22
CA VAL A 100 -6.72 3.56 0.35
C VAL A 100 -6.77 5.04 -0.02
N PRO A 101 -6.29 5.96 0.84
CA PRO A 101 -6.25 7.39 0.52
C PRO A 101 -5.41 7.66 -0.72
N ALA A 102 -5.88 8.55 -1.59
CA ALA A 102 -5.19 8.91 -2.84
C ALA A 102 -4.15 10.02 -2.68
N LYS A 103 -3.69 10.30 -1.44
CA LYS A 103 -2.73 11.36 -1.13
C LYS A 103 -1.30 10.82 -1.27
N LEU A 104 -0.48 11.47 -2.07
CA LEU A 104 0.95 11.22 -2.25
C LEU A 104 1.76 12.32 -1.52
N ASP A 105 3.08 12.24 -1.61
CA ASP A 105 4.03 13.12 -0.89
C ASP A 105 4.41 14.42 -1.63
N GLY A 106 3.87 14.68 -2.82
CA GLY A 106 4.24 15.79 -3.70
C GLY A 106 5.35 15.43 -4.71
N GLN A 107 5.97 14.27 -4.58
CA GLN A 107 7.05 13.76 -5.44
C GLN A 107 6.72 12.39 -6.06
N GLY A 108 5.44 12.04 -6.08
CA GLY A 108 4.98 10.78 -6.66
C GLY A 108 5.23 9.53 -5.84
N ASN A 109 5.70 9.63 -4.58
CA ASN A 109 5.81 8.48 -3.69
C ASN A 109 4.53 8.30 -2.88
N TYR A 110 4.24 7.06 -2.51
CA TYR A 110 3.05 6.69 -1.78
C TYR A 110 3.40 5.99 -0.46
N THR A 111 2.72 6.35 0.62
CA THR A 111 2.87 5.72 1.93
C THR A 111 1.54 5.22 2.44
N LEU A 112 1.52 3.97 2.89
CA LEU A 112 0.36 3.29 3.44
C LEU A 112 0.70 2.76 4.83
N GLY A 113 -0.11 3.14 5.83
CA GLY A 113 -0.06 2.57 7.18
C GLY A 113 -1.04 1.41 7.32
N ILE A 114 -0.59 0.31 7.87
CA ILE A 114 -1.37 -0.88 8.20
C ILE A 114 -1.29 -1.10 9.69
N THR A 115 -2.43 -1.21 10.36
CA THR A 115 -2.50 -1.37 11.82
C THR A 115 -2.29 -2.81 12.25
N ASP A 116 -2.64 -3.78 11.40
CA ASP A 116 -2.59 -5.19 11.71
C ASP A 116 -1.90 -5.99 10.61
N HIS A 117 -0.87 -6.74 10.96
CA HIS A 117 -0.12 -7.59 10.05
C HIS A 117 -0.82 -8.92 9.72
N SER A 118 -1.85 -9.29 10.48
CA SER A 118 -2.60 -10.55 10.29
C SER A 118 -3.36 -10.62 8.97
N ILE A 119 -3.48 -9.50 8.25
CA ILE A 119 -4.06 -9.44 6.90
C ILE A 119 -3.22 -10.18 5.84
N PHE A 120 -1.95 -10.45 6.14
CA PHE A 120 -1.09 -11.20 5.22
C PHE A 120 -1.27 -12.71 5.39
N PRO A 121 -1.45 -13.45 4.27
CA PRO A 121 -1.73 -14.88 4.32
C PRO A 121 -0.57 -15.74 4.86
N GLU A 122 0.66 -15.18 4.88
CA GLU A 122 1.83 -15.86 5.43
C GLU A 122 1.82 -15.96 6.95
N ILE A 123 0.91 -15.22 7.60
CA ILE A 123 0.79 -15.16 9.05
C ILE A 123 -0.42 -15.96 9.48
N SER A 124 -0.18 -16.99 10.29
CA SER A 124 -1.25 -17.77 10.90
C SER A 124 -1.87 -16.97 12.05
N ALA A 125 -3.18 -16.77 12.03
CA ALA A 125 -3.91 -16.07 13.08
C ALA A 125 -3.74 -16.74 14.46
N ASP A 126 -3.60 -18.06 14.49
CA ASP A 126 -3.45 -18.86 15.73
C ASP A 126 -2.11 -18.66 16.45
N GLY A 127 -1.08 -18.17 15.75
CA GLY A 127 0.26 -17.91 16.31
C GLY A 127 0.52 -16.45 16.66
N THR A 128 -0.44 -15.56 16.44
CA THR A 128 -0.25 -14.12 16.61
C THR A 128 -0.33 -13.74 18.09
N THR A 129 0.81 -13.48 18.70
CA THR A 129 0.92 -13.10 20.14
C THR A 129 0.66 -11.61 20.34
N ALA A 130 0.91 -10.78 19.35
CA ALA A 130 0.73 -9.33 19.41
C ALA A 130 0.46 -8.74 18.03
N THR A 131 -0.40 -7.74 17.96
CA THR A 131 -0.65 -6.97 16.74
C THR A 131 0.54 -6.09 16.42
N ILE A 132 1.03 -6.17 15.17
CA ILE A 132 2.16 -5.40 14.68
C ILE A 132 1.66 -4.43 13.61
N GLY A 133 1.82 -3.13 13.88
CA GLY A 133 1.61 -2.10 12.87
C GLY A 133 2.81 -1.96 11.94
N MET A 134 2.56 -1.60 10.69
CA MET A 134 3.62 -1.35 9.72
C MET A 134 3.29 -0.23 8.75
N ASP A 135 4.33 0.49 8.33
CA ASP A 135 4.26 1.50 7.29
C ASP A 135 4.94 0.97 6.03
N ILE A 136 4.23 1.05 4.91
CA ILE A 136 4.70 0.62 3.61
C ILE A 136 4.90 1.85 2.73
N CYS A 137 6.15 2.17 2.41
CA CYS A 137 6.50 3.28 1.53
C CYS A 137 6.85 2.76 0.14
N ILE A 138 6.08 3.14 -0.86
CA ILE A 138 6.29 2.81 -2.27
C ILE A 138 6.97 4.00 -2.93
N ASN A 139 8.24 3.86 -3.27
CA ASN A 139 8.98 4.90 -3.97
C ASN A 139 8.90 4.66 -5.48
N THR A 140 8.47 5.69 -6.20
CA THR A 140 8.40 5.67 -7.65
C THR A 140 9.46 6.58 -8.28
N SER A 141 9.64 6.50 -9.58
CA SER A 141 10.47 7.44 -10.37
C SER A 141 9.63 8.57 -10.96
N ALA A 142 8.37 8.70 -10.56
CA ALA A 142 7.49 9.77 -11.01
C ALA A 142 7.99 11.13 -10.49
N SER A 143 7.89 12.17 -11.30
CA SER A 143 8.21 13.55 -10.91
C SER A 143 7.01 14.26 -10.25
N ASN A 144 5.79 13.80 -10.53
CA ASN A 144 4.54 14.41 -10.09
C ASN A 144 3.62 13.36 -9.47
N ASP A 145 2.76 13.79 -8.54
CA ASP A 145 1.79 12.94 -7.87
C ASP A 145 0.76 12.33 -8.82
N GLU A 146 0.37 13.05 -9.88
CA GLU A 146 -0.57 12.53 -10.88
C GLU A 146 -0.01 11.32 -11.61
N ALA A 147 1.26 11.38 -12.02
CA ALA A 147 1.95 10.28 -12.69
C ALA A 147 2.16 9.09 -11.76
N GLY A 148 2.51 9.35 -10.48
CA GLY A 148 2.63 8.33 -9.44
C GLY A 148 1.30 7.64 -9.14
N ARG A 149 0.21 8.41 -9.02
CA ARG A 149 -1.14 7.88 -8.79
C ARG A 149 -1.60 7.00 -9.95
N GLU A 150 -1.40 7.45 -11.18
CA GLU A 150 -1.79 6.68 -12.35
C GLU A 150 -0.98 5.39 -12.48
N LEU A 151 0.32 5.42 -12.16
CA LEU A 151 1.15 4.22 -12.09
C LEU A 151 0.56 3.19 -11.11
N LEU A 152 0.25 3.61 -9.88
CA LEU A 152 -0.31 2.74 -8.86
C LEU A 152 -1.72 2.25 -9.23
N ARG A 153 -2.54 3.10 -9.88
CA ARG A 153 -3.85 2.72 -10.40
C ARG A 153 -3.75 1.63 -11.47
N CYS A 154 -2.79 1.75 -12.39
CA CYS A 154 -2.53 0.74 -13.42
C CYS A 154 -2.06 -0.59 -12.83
N LEU A 155 -1.42 -0.58 -11.65
CA LEU A 155 -1.04 -1.78 -10.91
C LEU A 155 -2.19 -2.41 -10.11
N GLY A 156 -3.38 -1.78 -10.11
CA GLY A 156 -4.56 -2.29 -9.42
C GLY A 156 -4.73 -1.78 -7.99
N MET A 157 -4.02 -0.71 -7.57
CA MET A 157 -4.19 -0.14 -6.23
C MET A 157 -5.61 0.40 -6.05
N PRO A 158 -6.36 -0.07 -5.04
CA PRO A 158 -7.75 0.32 -4.80
C PRO A 158 -7.81 1.68 -4.08
N PHE A 159 -7.64 2.77 -4.80
CA PHE A 159 -7.81 4.11 -4.24
C PHE A 159 -9.26 4.40 -3.91
N ARG A 160 -9.47 5.10 -2.81
CA ARG A 160 -10.77 5.62 -2.44
C ARG A 160 -11.21 6.66 -3.49
N LYS A 161 -12.39 6.45 -4.08
CA LYS A 161 -12.98 7.42 -5.00
C LYS A 161 -13.24 8.72 -4.25
N SER A 162 -12.91 9.85 -4.86
CA SER A 162 -13.29 11.17 -4.30
C SER A 162 -14.80 11.33 -4.39
N THR A 163 -15.39 12.17 -3.54
CA THR A 163 -16.82 12.45 -3.56
C THR A 163 -17.28 12.97 -4.93
N SER A 164 -16.41 13.70 -5.63
CA SER A 164 -16.66 14.18 -7.00
C SER A 164 -16.63 13.05 -8.06
N GLU A 165 -15.78 12.04 -7.88
CA GLU A 165 -15.73 10.88 -8.79
C GLU A 165 -16.92 9.94 -8.57
N ILE A 166 -17.38 9.80 -7.32
CA ILE A 166 -18.59 9.03 -6.99
C ILE A 166 -19.81 9.70 -7.61
N ALA A 167 -19.96 11.02 -7.44
CA ALA A 167 -21.06 11.77 -8.04
C ALA A 167 -21.05 11.75 -9.58
N ALA A 168 -19.87 11.77 -10.20
CA ALA A 168 -19.75 11.68 -11.65
C ALA A 168 -20.08 10.27 -12.18
N GLU A 169 -19.76 9.23 -11.42
CA GLU A 169 -20.07 7.85 -11.78
C GLU A 169 -21.54 7.52 -11.57
N GLU A 170 -22.16 8.06 -10.52
CA GLU A 170 -23.62 7.98 -10.29
C GLU A 170 -24.39 8.70 -11.41
N ALA A 171 -23.97 9.90 -11.80
CA ALA A 171 -24.55 10.63 -12.92
C ALA A 171 -24.35 9.92 -14.26
N ALA A 172 -23.23 9.28 -14.48
CA ALA A 172 -22.96 8.47 -15.69
C ALA A 172 -23.79 7.17 -15.71
N ALA A 173 -23.98 6.55 -14.55
CA ALA A 173 -24.83 5.36 -14.43
C ALA A 173 -26.31 5.67 -14.64
N GLU A 174 -26.77 6.83 -14.14
CA GLU A 174 -28.13 7.31 -14.31
C GLU A 174 -28.42 7.65 -15.78
N SER A 175 -27.46 8.30 -16.47
CA SER A 175 -27.56 8.57 -17.91
C SER A 175 -27.52 7.31 -18.80
N ALA A 176 -26.85 6.25 -18.35
CA ALA A 176 -26.82 4.97 -19.05
C ALA A 176 -28.11 4.14 -18.83
N ALA A 177 -28.80 4.36 -17.70
CA ALA A 177 -30.06 3.70 -17.40
C ALA A 177 -31.25 4.38 -18.13
N GLU A 178 -31.10 5.64 -18.57
CA GLU A 178 -32.15 6.43 -19.24
C GLU A 178 -32.07 6.36 -20.77
N ALA A 179 -31.24 5.46 -21.35
CA ALA A 179 -31.27 5.19 -22.78
C ALA A 179 -32.55 4.43 -23.15
N PRO A 180 -33.50 5.00 -23.91
CA PRO A 180 -34.77 4.37 -24.20
C PRO A 180 -34.56 3.12 -25.08
N GLU A 181 -35.12 2.05 -24.63
CA GLU A 181 -35.35 0.83 -25.40
C GLU A 181 -36.13 1.19 -26.68
N ALA A 182 -35.50 1.14 -27.83
CA ALA A 182 -36.16 1.36 -29.12
C ALA A 182 -37.19 0.26 -29.34
N PRO A 183 -38.47 0.59 -29.69
CA PRO A 183 -39.48 -0.41 -29.93
C PRO A 183 -39.16 -1.18 -31.22
N ALA A 184 -39.10 -2.49 -31.11
CA ALA A 184 -39.10 -3.39 -32.26
C ALA A 184 -40.47 -3.28 -32.98
N GLU A 185 -40.50 -2.53 -34.08
CA GLU A 185 -41.64 -2.61 -34.99
C GLU A 185 -41.63 -3.89 -35.77
N ALA A 186 -42.68 -4.67 -35.50
CA ALA A 186 -43.11 -5.77 -36.29
C ALA A 186 -43.46 -5.28 -37.73
N THR A 187 -42.95 -5.97 -38.73
CA THR A 187 -43.50 -5.88 -40.08
C THR A 187 -43.96 -7.26 -40.51
N GLU A 188 -45.24 -7.50 -40.32
CA GLU A 188 -46.00 -8.47 -41.12
C GLU A 188 -46.46 -7.74 -42.42
N ALA A 189 -46.17 -8.31 -43.55
CA ALA A 189 -47.03 -8.37 -44.74
C ALA A 189 -46.28 -9.16 -45.86
#